data_1bcdd84f357c9a50b7045cd5b7ce6cf8
#
_entry.id   1bcdd84f357c9a50b7045cd5b7ce6cf8
#
_cell.length_a   1.000
_cell.length_b   1.000
_cell.length_c   1.000
_cell.angle_alpha   90.00
_cell.angle_beta   90.00
_cell.angle_gamma   90.00
#
_symmetry.space_group_name_H-M   'P 1'
#
loop_
_entity.id
_entity.type
_entity.pdbx_description
1 polymer ?
#
loop_
_entity_poly.entity_id
_entity_poly.type
_entity_poly.pdbx_seq_one_letter_code
_entity_poly.pdbx_strand_id
1 'polypeptide(L)'
;MDAVTYPQEKVAAFIIDHFIPVKIHTDDHPDLTERYRVPWTPTFILLDGSGTEHYRETGYLPPDDFLAHMTLALGRAAFEERDFSTAAKHFQTLVDQHGTSELVPEALYFLGVCKNRTSGGTADDRKAVWKRLMESHPKSDWAKKASFAFE
;
A
#
# COMPACT_ATOMS: atom_id res chain seq x y z
N MET A 1 -11.36 -9.42 12.41
CA MET A 1 -10.06 -9.87 11.88
C MET A 1 -9.74 -11.29 12.33
N ASP A 2 -9.69 -11.58 13.61
CA ASP A 2 -9.27 -12.89 14.15
C ASP A 2 -10.13 -14.08 13.69
N ALA A 3 -11.42 -13.88 13.48
CA ALA A 3 -12.33 -14.95 13.07
C ALA A 3 -12.43 -15.16 11.55
N VAL A 4 -12.05 -14.18 10.73
CA VAL A 4 -12.35 -14.19 9.29
C VAL A 4 -11.10 -13.95 8.44
N THR A 5 -10.32 -12.90 8.72
CA THR A 5 -9.22 -12.48 7.84
C THR A 5 -7.92 -13.23 8.16
N TYR A 6 -7.45 -13.19 9.39
CA TYR A 6 -6.17 -13.82 9.76
C TYR A 6 -6.13 -15.34 9.62
N PRO A 7 -7.22 -16.10 9.84
CA PRO A 7 -7.20 -17.55 9.67
C PRO A 7 -7.10 -18.01 8.20
N GLN A 8 -7.25 -17.10 7.24
CA GLN A 8 -7.08 -17.45 5.82
C GLN A 8 -5.62 -17.78 5.55
N GLU A 9 -5.36 -18.95 4.99
CA GLU A 9 -4.00 -19.45 4.71
C GLU A 9 -3.15 -18.43 3.93
N LYS A 10 -3.72 -17.83 2.87
CA LYS A 10 -3.04 -16.81 2.07
C LYS A 10 -2.70 -15.54 2.86
N VAL A 11 -3.54 -15.14 3.82
CA VAL A 11 -3.28 -13.97 4.66
C VAL A 11 -2.20 -14.28 5.69
N ALA A 12 -2.30 -15.42 6.34
CA ALA A 12 -1.30 -15.85 7.32
C ALA A 12 0.10 -16.01 6.67
N ALA A 13 0.18 -16.65 5.51
CA ALA A 13 1.43 -16.78 4.75
C ALA A 13 1.99 -15.41 4.38
N PHE A 14 1.18 -14.52 3.83
CA PHE A 14 1.60 -13.18 3.46
C PHE A 14 2.15 -12.39 4.66
N ILE A 15 1.47 -12.47 5.82
CA ILE A 15 1.94 -11.79 7.04
C ILE A 15 3.31 -12.33 7.47
N ILE A 16 3.47 -13.66 7.51
CA ILE A 16 4.72 -14.31 7.95
C ILE A 16 5.87 -13.99 7.00
N ASP A 17 5.61 -13.95 5.69
CA ASP A 17 6.65 -13.74 4.69
C ASP A 17 7.14 -12.27 4.63
N HIS A 18 6.32 -11.30 5.06
CA HIS A 18 6.62 -9.88 4.84
C HIS A 18 6.77 -9.06 6.12
N PHE A 19 6.28 -9.53 7.27
CA PHE A 19 6.22 -8.72 8.49
C PHE A 19 6.68 -9.48 9.72
N ILE A 20 7.06 -8.71 10.74
CA ILE A 20 7.11 -9.17 12.12
C ILE A 20 5.80 -8.71 12.78
N PRO A 21 4.77 -9.55 12.84
CA PRO A 21 3.47 -9.15 13.32
C PRO A 21 3.47 -8.99 14.84
N VAL A 22 2.94 -7.86 15.30
CA VAL A 22 2.69 -7.59 16.73
C VAL A 22 1.23 -7.26 16.90
N LYS A 23 0.52 -7.99 17.76
CA LYS A 23 -0.86 -7.72 18.10
C LYS A 23 -0.92 -7.05 19.47
N ILE A 24 -1.50 -5.86 19.51
CA ILE A 24 -1.66 -5.05 20.71
C ILE A 24 -3.15 -4.95 21.04
N HIS A 25 -3.49 -5.24 22.29
CA HIS A 25 -4.82 -4.95 22.82
C HIS A 25 -4.81 -3.55 23.45
N THR A 26 -5.72 -2.70 23.00
CA THR A 26 -5.70 -1.27 23.36
C THR A 26 -5.90 -1.02 24.86
N ASP A 27 -6.70 -1.84 25.53
CA ASP A 27 -6.96 -1.72 26.96
C ASP A 27 -5.76 -2.14 27.81
N ASP A 28 -4.94 -3.08 27.29
CA ASP A 28 -3.73 -3.57 27.99
C ASP A 28 -2.54 -2.65 27.78
N HIS A 29 -2.54 -1.83 26.72
CA HIS A 29 -1.43 -0.96 26.32
C HIS A 29 -1.92 0.46 25.96
N PRO A 30 -2.47 1.21 26.96
CA PRO A 30 -2.97 2.57 26.72
C PRO A 30 -1.85 3.54 26.28
N ASP A 31 -0.63 3.33 26.74
CA ASP A 31 0.56 4.09 26.36
C ASP A 31 0.87 3.98 24.85
N LEU A 32 0.79 2.78 24.29
CA LEU A 32 0.96 2.55 22.83
C LEU A 32 -0.23 3.08 22.05
N THR A 33 -1.44 2.91 22.58
CA THR A 33 -2.67 3.44 21.97
C THR A 33 -2.61 4.95 21.83
N GLU A 34 -2.14 5.67 22.84
CA GLU A 34 -1.93 7.11 22.81
C GLU A 34 -0.77 7.49 21.89
N ARG A 35 0.39 6.83 22.04
CA ARG A 35 1.59 7.10 21.24
C ARG A 35 1.30 7.02 19.74
N TYR A 36 0.59 5.97 19.31
CA TYR A 36 0.24 5.78 17.90
C TYR A 36 -1.12 6.39 17.52
N ARG A 37 -1.77 7.11 18.45
CA ARG A 37 -3.05 7.81 18.21
C ARG A 37 -4.08 6.89 17.55
N VAL A 38 -4.32 5.73 18.14
CA VAL A 38 -5.29 4.74 17.63
C VAL A 38 -6.70 5.16 18.02
N PRO A 39 -7.53 5.67 17.09
CA PRO A 39 -8.87 6.18 17.41
C PRO A 39 -9.92 5.07 17.47
N TRP A 40 -9.66 3.96 16.81
CA TRP A 40 -10.60 2.87 16.63
C TRP A 40 -9.88 1.55 16.37
N THR A 41 -10.53 0.42 16.63
CA THR A 41 -9.97 -0.91 16.36
C THR A 41 -10.84 -1.71 15.38
N PRO A 42 -10.22 -2.51 14.51
CA PRO A 42 -8.78 -2.68 14.34
C PRO A 42 -8.12 -1.49 13.64
N THR A 43 -6.87 -1.20 13.99
CA THR A 43 -5.99 -0.29 13.25
C THR A 43 -4.70 -1.05 12.91
N PHE A 44 -4.30 -0.98 11.65
CA PHE A 44 -3.05 -1.54 11.14
C PHE A 44 -2.03 -0.43 10.97
N ILE A 45 -0.84 -0.63 11.48
CA ILE A 45 0.25 0.34 11.37
C ILE A 45 1.48 -0.42 10.90
N LEU A 46 2.05 0.00 9.77
CA LEU A 46 3.33 -0.49 9.30
C LEU A 46 4.43 0.46 9.78
N LEU A 47 5.36 -0.10 10.55
CA LEU A 47 6.54 0.59 11.03
C LEU A 47 7.79 -0.04 10.43
N ASP A 48 8.84 0.77 10.24
CA ASP A 48 10.18 0.26 9.99
C ASP A 48 10.90 -0.11 11.30
N GLY A 49 12.16 -0.59 11.18
CA GLY A 49 12.97 -0.96 12.34
C GLY A 49 13.37 0.21 13.25
N SER A 50 13.18 1.45 12.80
CA SER A 50 13.38 2.66 13.61
C SER A 50 12.10 3.10 14.34
N GLY A 51 10.96 2.50 14.00
CA GLY A 51 9.63 2.88 14.49
C GLY A 51 8.97 4.00 13.69
N THR A 52 9.47 4.31 12.49
CA THR A 52 8.83 5.26 11.57
C THR A 52 7.59 4.62 10.95
N GLU A 53 6.48 5.34 10.96
CA GLU A 53 5.22 4.90 10.36
C GLU A 53 5.22 5.17 8.86
N HIS A 54 5.03 4.12 8.06
CA HIS A 54 4.94 4.18 6.60
C HIS A 54 3.51 4.01 6.09
N TYR A 55 2.66 3.36 6.88
CA TYR A 55 1.29 3.11 6.46
C TYR A 55 0.37 2.95 7.67
N ARG A 56 -0.87 3.37 7.48
CA ARG A 56 -1.95 3.20 8.46
C ARG A 56 -3.26 2.92 7.75
N GLU A 57 -4.00 1.95 8.29
CA GLU A 57 -5.39 1.70 7.89
C GLU A 57 -6.23 1.40 9.13
N THR A 58 -7.45 1.90 9.18
CA THR A 58 -8.35 1.74 10.32
C THR A 58 -9.67 1.13 9.87
N GLY A 59 -10.09 0.11 10.56
CA GLY A 59 -11.33 -0.59 10.30
C GLY A 59 -11.14 -2.05 9.89
N TYR A 60 -12.23 -2.75 9.77
CA TYR A 60 -12.23 -4.14 9.33
C TYR A 60 -11.90 -4.23 7.85
N LEU A 61 -10.98 -5.12 7.52
CA LEU A 61 -10.63 -5.48 6.14
C LEU A 61 -10.96 -6.95 5.87
N PRO A 62 -11.80 -7.25 4.87
CA PRO A 62 -11.92 -8.59 4.31
C PRO A 62 -10.56 -9.13 3.84
N PRO A 63 -10.40 -10.46 3.67
CA PRO A 63 -9.10 -11.05 3.34
C PRO A 63 -8.41 -10.47 2.11
N ASP A 64 -9.13 -10.28 1.02
CA ASP A 64 -8.55 -9.74 -0.23
C ASP A 64 -8.19 -8.25 -0.10
N ASP A 65 -9.04 -7.48 0.58
CA ASP A 65 -8.76 -6.07 0.86
C ASP A 65 -7.56 -5.92 1.80
N PHE A 66 -7.44 -6.79 2.83
CA PHE A 66 -6.27 -6.81 3.70
C PHE A 66 -4.98 -7.03 2.89
N LEU A 67 -4.96 -8.00 1.99
CA LEU A 67 -3.80 -8.27 1.14
C LEU A 67 -3.48 -7.09 0.22
N ALA A 68 -4.49 -6.46 -0.37
CA ALA A 68 -4.31 -5.28 -1.20
C ALA A 68 -3.72 -4.10 -0.40
N HIS A 69 -4.28 -3.81 0.78
CA HIS A 69 -3.79 -2.75 1.67
C HIS A 69 -2.35 -3.00 2.12
N MET A 70 -2.02 -4.22 2.53
CA MET A 70 -0.67 -4.57 2.98
C MET A 70 0.34 -4.57 1.82
N THR A 71 -0.07 -4.95 0.62
CA THR A 71 0.77 -4.84 -0.58
C THR A 71 1.05 -3.37 -0.94
N LEU A 72 0.03 -2.50 -0.83
CA LEU A 72 0.22 -1.06 -0.98
C LEU A 72 1.19 -0.51 0.08
N ALA A 73 1.02 -0.94 1.34
CA ALA A 73 1.85 -0.51 2.46
C ALA A 73 3.34 -0.82 2.23
N LEU A 74 3.66 -2.04 1.75
CA LEU A 74 5.03 -2.42 1.37
C LEU A 74 5.58 -1.55 0.24
N GLY A 75 4.75 -1.27 -0.77
CA GLY A 75 5.11 -0.38 -1.87
C GLY A 75 5.40 1.05 -1.39
N ARG A 76 4.58 1.57 -0.46
CA ARG A 76 4.76 2.89 0.14
C ARG A 76 6.03 2.97 0.98
N ALA A 77 6.28 2.00 1.85
CA ALA A 77 7.50 1.94 2.66
C ALA A 77 8.75 1.94 1.77
N ALA A 78 8.84 1.05 0.79
CA ALA A 78 9.97 1.02 -0.15
C ALA A 78 10.11 2.33 -0.94
N PHE A 79 9.00 2.97 -1.31
CA PHE A 79 9.01 4.25 -2.01
C PHE A 79 9.61 5.37 -1.14
N GLU A 80 9.24 5.46 0.12
CA GLU A 80 9.74 6.44 1.09
C GLU A 80 11.22 6.23 1.39
N GLU A 81 11.68 4.98 1.45
CA GLU A 81 13.08 4.58 1.55
C GLU A 81 13.86 4.81 0.24
N ARG A 82 13.18 5.26 -0.82
CA ARG A 82 13.73 5.50 -2.17
C ARG A 82 14.20 4.23 -2.89
N ASP A 83 13.79 3.05 -2.44
CA ASP A 83 13.95 1.82 -3.21
C ASP A 83 12.80 1.70 -4.24
N PHE A 84 12.93 2.51 -5.30
CA PHE A 84 11.92 2.57 -6.35
C PHE A 84 11.77 1.25 -7.12
N SER A 85 12.79 0.41 -7.14
CA SER A 85 12.73 -0.90 -7.79
C SER A 85 11.81 -1.86 -7.02
N THR A 86 12.00 -1.95 -5.71
CA THR A 86 11.15 -2.77 -4.83
C THR A 86 9.73 -2.20 -4.75
N ALA A 87 9.60 -0.87 -4.61
CA ALA A 87 8.30 -0.20 -4.63
C ALA A 87 7.51 -0.51 -5.92
N ALA A 88 8.17 -0.43 -7.09
CA ALA A 88 7.52 -0.75 -8.36
C ALA A 88 7.00 -2.19 -8.43
N LYS A 89 7.73 -3.15 -7.85
CA LYS A 89 7.28 -4.56 -7.79
C LYS A 89 6.01 -4.70 -6.97
N HIS A 90 5.95 -4.08 -5.79
CA HIS A 90 4.75 -4.13 -4.94
C HIS A 90 3.56 -3.46 -5.58
N PHE A 91 3.72 -2.26 -6.15
CA PHE A 91 2.62 -1.59 -6.84
C PHE A 91 2.16 -2.39 -8.07
N GLN A 92 3.08 -3.00 -8.83
CA GLN A 92 2.71 -3.87 -9.95
C GLN A 92 1.94 -5.11 -9.46
N THR A 93 2.40 -5.75 -8.38
CA THR A 93 1.70 -6.90 -7.75
C THR A 93 0.27 -6.53 -7.36
N LEU A 94 0.08 -5.36 -6.75
CA LEU A 94 -1.27 -4.89 -6.40
C LEU A 94 -2.16 -4.75 -7.65
N VAL A 95 -1.65 -4.12 -8.70
CA VAL A 95 -2.40 -3.92 -9.96
C VAL A 95 -2.75 -5.27 -10.62
N ASP A 96 -1.85 -6.26 -10.55
CA ASP A 96 -2.03 -7.54 -11.24
C ASP A 96 -2.87 -8.53 -10.44
N GLN A 97 -2.70 -8.57 -9.11
CA GLN A 97 -3.37 -9.55 -8.26
C GLN A 97 -4.64 -9.02 -7.58
N HIS A 98 -4.75 -7.70 -7.43
CA HIS A 98 -5.87 -7.03 -6.77
C HIS A 98 -6.52 -5.97 -7.68
N GLY A 99 -6.64 -6.27 -8.97
CA GLY A 99 -7.08 -5.34 -10.01
C GLY A 99 -8.47 -4.72 -9.83
N THR A 100 -9.31 -5.28 -8.96
CA THR A 100 -10.63 -4.73 -8.59
C THR A 100 -10.60 -3.85 -7.35
N SER A 101 -9.46 -3.73 -6.66
CA SER A 101 -9.31 -2.94 -5.46
C SER A 101 -9.40 -1.44 -5.77
N GLU A 102 -10.02 -0.69 -4.86
CA GLU A 102 -10.05 0.78 -4.91
C GLU A 102 -8.65 1.42 -4.78
N LEU A 103 -7.65 0.63 -4.39
CA LEU A 103 -6.26 1.05 -4.25
C LEU A 103 -5.48 1.04 -5.59
N VAL A 104 -6.03 0.42 -6.64
CA VAL A 104 -5.38 0.32 -7.95
C VAL A 104 -5.00 1.67 -8.54
N PRO A 105 -5.84 2.71 -8.49
CA PRO A 105 -5.46 4.04 -9.01
C PRO A 105 -4.23 4.63 -8.31
N GLU A 106 -4.15 4.49 -7.00
CA GLU A 106 -2.97 4.91 -6.22
C GLU A 106 -1.73 4.13 -6.64
N ALA A 107 -1.85 2.80 -6.69
CA ALA A 107 -0.74 1.94 -7.10
C ALA A 107 -0.22 2.27 -8.51
N LEU A 108 -1.11 2.52 -9.48
CA LEU A 108 -0.73 2.95 -10.82
C LEU A 108 0.00 4.31 -10.82
N TYR A 109 -0.46 5.26 -10.00
CA TYR A 109 0.21 6.55 -9.90
C TYR A 109 1.65 6.39 -9.42
N PHE A 110 1.86 5.73 -8.27
CA PHE A 110 3.20 5.51 -7.72
C PHE A 110 4.05 4.58 -8.57
N LEU A 111 3.47 3.58 -9.23
CA LEU A 111 4.16 2.73 -10.20
C LEU A 111 4.77 3.58 -11.33
N GLY A 112 4.01 4.53 -11.87
CA GLY A 112 4.52 5.46 -12.88
C GLY A 112 5.69 6.29 -12.37
N VAL A 113 5.61 6.80 -11.14
CA VAL A 113 6.73 7.54 -10.53
C VAL A 113 7.96 6.63 -10.37
N CYS A 114 7.78 5.41 -9.87
CA CYS A 114 8.86 4.45 -9.70
C CYS A 114 9.54 4.10 -11.03
N LYS A 115 8.76 3.86 -12.09
CA LYS A 115 9.29 3.58 -13.43
C LYS A 115 10.21 4.69 -13.94
N ASN A 116 9.90 5.95 -13.65
CA ASN A 116 10.76 7.09 -14.02
C ASN A 116 12.00 7.22 -13.11
N ARG A 117 11.93 6.74 -11.85
CA ARG A 117 13.01 6.89 -10.85
C ARG A 117 13.98 5.73 -10.81
N THR A 118 13.65 4.58 -11.37
CA THR A 118 14.55 3.43 -11.50
C THR A 118 15.66 3.72 -12.50
N SER A 119 16.79 3.01 -12.38
CA SER A 119 17.94 3.16 -13.28
C SER A 119 17.51 2.90 -14.73
N GLY A 120 17.78 3.87 -15.61
CA GLY A 120 17.35 3.84 -17.01
C GLY A 120 15.90 4.21 -17.26
N GLY A 121 15.14 4.54 -16.20
CA GLY A 121 13.75 4.97 -16.32
C GLY A 121 13.62 6.38 -16.92
N THR A 122 12.55 6.60 -17.67
CA THR A 122 12.28 7.83 -18.41
C THR A 122 10.94 8.47 -18.04
N ALA A 123 10.75 9.71 -18.45
CA ALA A 123 9.44 10.37 -18.34
C ALA A 123 8.37 9.66 -19.18
N ASP A 124 8.75 9.03 -20.27
CA ASP A 124 7.83 8.29 -21.14
C ASP A 124 7.35 7.00 -20.47
N ASP A 125 8.20 6.31 -19.71
CA ASP A 125 7.78 5.15 -18.92
C ASP A 125 6.72 5.53 -17.89
N ARG A 126 6.89 6.66 -17.21
CA ARG A 126 5.88 7.22 -16.31
C ARG A 126 4.59 7.54 -17.04
N LYS A 127 4.69 8.24 -18.17
CA LYS A 127 3.53 8.62 -18.97
C LYS A 127 2.74 7.41 -19.46
N ALA A 128 3.41 6.34 -19.86
CA ALA A 128 2.74 5.11 -20.29
C ALA A 128 1.85 4.52 -19.18
N VAL A 129 2.36 4.45 -17.94
CA VAL A 129 1.58 3.97 -16.79
C VAL A 129 0.44 4.93 -16.44
N TRP A 130 0.71 6.25 -16.44
CA TRP A 130 -0.30 7.24 -16.10
C TRP A 130 -1.39 7.36 -17.17
N LYS A 131 -1.08 7.11 -18.44
CA LYS A 131 -2.10 6.98 -19.48
C LYS A 131 -3.05 5.83 -19.17
N ARG A 132 -2.52 4.64 -18.81
CA ARG A 132 -3.34 3.52 -18.35
C ARG A 132 -4.22 3.90 -17.15
N LEU A 133 -3.67 4.61 -16.16
CA LEU A 133 -4.42 5.11 -15.01
C LEU A 133 -5.61 5.99 -15.44
N MET A 134 -5.38 6.96 -16.32
CA MET A 134 -6.43 7.86 -16.78
C MET A 134 -7.50 7.17 -17.64
N GLU A 135 -7.11 6.17 -18.43
CA GLU A 135 -8.03 5.40 -19.26
C GLU A 135 -8.90 4.44 -18.42
N SER A 136 -8.30 3.76 -17.42
CA SER A 136 -9.01 2.76 -16.61
C SER A 136 -9.75 3.36 -15.42
N HIS A 137 -9.25 4.48 -14.85
CA HIS A 137 -9.81 5.11 -13.64
C HIS A 137 -9.96 6.64 -13.80
N PRO A 138 -10.64 7.14 -14.84
CA PRO A 138 -10.66 8.57 -15.20
C PRO A 138 -11.24 9.47 -14.12
N LYS A 139 -12.07 8.95 -13.21
CA LYS A 139 -12.71 9.71 -12.15
C LYS A 139 -11.91 9.74 -10.85
N SER A 140 -10.84 8.95 -10.73
CA SER A 140 -10.04 8.89 -9.52
C SER A 140 -9.25 10.19 -9.31
N ASP A 141 -8.99 10.53 -8.05
CA ASP A 141 -8.15 11.68 -7.72
C ASP A 141 -6.71 11.47 -8.19
N TRP A 142 -6.25 10.22 -8.28
CA TRP A 142 -4.93 9.88 -8.79
C TRP A 142 -4.80 10.13 -10.29
N ALA A 143 -5.85 9.87 -11.08
CA ALA A 143 -5.89 10.24 -12.49
C ALA A 143 -5.83 11.76 -12.69
N LYS A 144 -6.56 12.53 -11.87
CA LYS A 144 -6.49 14.00 -11.87
C LYS A 144 -5.08 14.49 -11.52
N LYS A 145 -4.42 13.87 -10.53
CA LYS A 145 -3.04 14.20 -10.17
C LYS A 145 -2.04 13.86 -11.28
N ALA A 146 -2.31 12.85 -12.11
CA ALA A 146 -1.43 12.45 -13.21
C ALA A 146 -1.59 13.33 -14.47
N SER A 147 -2.71 14.05 -14.63
CA SER A 147 -3.07 14.76 -15.87
C SER A 147 -2.06 15.83 -16.27
N PHE A 148 -1.41 16.50 -15.32
CA PHE A 148 -0.43 17.54 -15.61
C PHE A 148 0.72 17.10 -16.53
N ALA A 149 1.02 15.79 -16.58
CA ALA A 149 2.08 15.27 -17.42
C ALA A 149 1.73 15.22 -18.92
N PHE A 150 0.48 15.56 -19.26
CA PHE A 150 -0.08 15.52 -20.62
C PHE A 150 -0.56 16.89 -21.11
N GLU A 151 -0.45 17.91 -20.27
CA GLU A 151 -0.64 19.33 -20.60
C GLU A 151 0.67 19.90 -21.21
#